data_6a16479e3de0d9877e2ddcc9984b30e4
#
_entry.id   6a16479e3de0d9877e2ddcc9984b30e4
#
_cell.length_a   1.000
_cell.length_b   1.000
_cell.length_c   1.000
_cell.angle_alpha   90.00
_cell.angle_beta   90.00
_cell.angle_gamma   90.00
#
_symmetry.space_group_name_H-M   'P 1'
#
loop_
_entity.id
_entity.type
_entity.pdbx_description
1 polymer ?
#
loop_
_entity_poly.entity_id
_entity_poly.type
_entity_poly.pdbx_seq_one_letter_code
_entity_poly.pdbx_strand_id
1 'polypeptide(L)' 'MGVPKRLTEMQQRFAEFLVFGGPDGPMTQSEAALAAGYSPKRARQEGSELCNPRLSPLVVKYIGELKEERLRKHE' A
#
# COMPACT_ATOMS: atom_id res chain seq x y z
N MET A 1 14.61 11.84 -17.65
CA MET A 1 13.40 11.10 -17.40
C MET A 1 12.78 11.50 -16.08
N GLY A 2 11.52 11.73 -16.06
CA GLY A 2 10.87 12.20 -14.86
C GLY A 2 10.61 11.13 -13.82
N VAL A 3 9.63 11.38 -12.98
CA VAL A 3 9.22 10.47 -11.93
C VAL A 3 8.81 9.13 -12.55
N PRO A 4 9.21 8.01 -11.93
CA PRO A 4 8.78 6.70 -12.42
C PRO A 4 7.27 6.63 -12.48
N LYS A 5 6.75 6.11 -13.57
CA LYS A 5 5.32 5.96 -13.75
C LYS A 5 4.81 4.64 -13.18
N ARG A 6 5.73 3.84 -12.65
CA ARG A 6 5.40 2.55 -12.11
C ARG A 6 5.74 2.48 -10.64
N LEU A 7 4.89 1.80 -9.91
CA LEU A 7 5.17 1.50 -8.51
C LEU A 7 6.26 0.44 -8.42
N THR A 8 7.05 0.51 -7.36
CA THR A 8 7.98 -0.57 -7.07
C THR A 8 7.18 -1.78 -6.61
N GLU A 9 7.81 -2.95 -6.67
CA GLU A 9 7.16 -4.16 -6.21
C GLU A 9 6.76 -4.07 -4.74
N MET A 10 7.61 -3.49 -3.90
CA MET A 10 7.28 -3.31 -2.48
C MET A 10 6.10 -2.38 -2.29
N GLN A 11 6.03 -1.32 -3.07
CA GLN A 11 4.90 -0.39 -3.00
C GLN A 11 3.60 -1.07 -3.39
N GLN A 12 3.63 -1.89 -4.44
CA GLN A 12 2.46 -2.64 -4.86
C GLN A 12 2.00 -3.61 -3.78
N ARG A 13 2.94 -4.33 -3.18
CA ARG A 13 2.63 -5.27 -2.10
C ARG A 13 2.04 -4.55 -0.90
N PHE A 14 2.61 -3.41 -0.56
CA PHE A 14 2.08 -2.60 0.54
C PHE A 14 0.61 -2.25 0.30
N ALA A 15 0.31 -1.74 -0.88
CA ALA A 15 -1.06 -1.33 -1.21
C ALA A 15 -2.01 -2.54 -1.17
N GLU A 16 -1.59 -3.65 -1.72
CA GLU A 16 -2.41 -4.86 -1.75
C GLU A 16 -2.69 -5.39 -0.34
N PHE A 17 -1.67 -5.45 0.50
CA PHE A 17 -1.86 -5.89 1.88
C PHE A 17 -2.73 -4.91 2.66
N LEU A 18 -2.56 -3.61 2.42
CA LEU A 18 -3.35 -2.61 3.12
C LEU A 18 -4.84 -2.73 2.78
N VAL A 19 -5.16 -2.92 1.51
CA VAL A 19 -6.55 -2.98 1.05
C VAL A 19 -7.19 -4.34 1.30
N PHE A 20 -6.50 -5.40 0.94
CA PHE A 20 -7.08 -6.76 1.02
C PHE A 20 -6.73 -7.47 2.32
N GLY A 21 -5.69 -7.01 3.01
CA GLY A 21 -5.29 -7.62 4.26
C GLY A 21 -4.57 -8.93 4.08
N GLY A 22 -4.45 -9.67 5.18
CA GLY A 22 -3.84 -10.98 5.20
C GLY A 22 -4.84 -12.04 5.62
N PRO A 23 -4.36 -13.25 5.91
CA PRO A 23 -5.23 -14.35 6.34
C PRO A 23 -6.07 -14.03 7.57
N ASP A 24 -5.54 -13.16 8.44
CA ASP A 24 -6.20 -12.82 9.69
C ASP A 24 -7.08 -11.57 9.59
N GLY A 25 -7.23 -11.00 8.40
CA GLY A 25 -8.07 -9.82 8.20
C GLY A 25 -7.26 -8.59 7.77
N PRO A 26 -7.87 -7.41 7.86
CA PRO A 26 -7.21 -6.18 7.44
C PRO A 26 -5.93 -5.90 8.21
N MET A 27 -4.96 -5.29 7.54
CA MET A 27 -3.68 -4.93 8.14
C MET A 27 -3.61 -3.43 8.39
N THR A 28 -2.93 -3.06 9.48
CA THR A 28 -2.59 -1.66 9.70
C THR A 28 -1.50 -1.24 8.71
N GLN A 29 -1.25 0.07 8.62
CA GLN A 29 -0.20 0.58 7.75
C GLN A 29 1.15 -0.05 8.08
N SER A 30 1.48 -0.16 9.36
CA SER A 30 2.75 -0.76 9.78
C SER A 30 2.82 -2.24 9.41
N GLU A 31 1.75 -2.97 9.63
CA GLU A 31 1.70 -4.38 9.29
C GLU A 31 1.84 -4.61 7.78
N ALA A 32 1.14 -3.80 7.00
CA ALA A 32 1.23 -3.91 5.55
C ALA A 32 2.64 -3.62 5.06
N ALA A 33 3.30 -2.62 5.65
CA ALA A 33 4.67 -2.29 5.29
C ALA A 33 5.63 -3.44 5.62
N LEU A 34 5.48 -4.05 6.80
CA LEU A 34 6.28 -5.21 7.16
C LEU A 34 6.07 -6.37 6.20
N ALA A 35 4.81 -6.65 5.87
CA ALA A 35 4.48 -7.74 4.96
C ALA A 35 5.03 -7.47 3.57
N ALA A 36 5.12 -6.21 3.16
CA ALA A 36 5.65 -5.82 1.86
C ALA A 36 7.17 -5.94 1.78
N GLY A 37 7.86 -6.03 2.92
CA GLY A 37 9.31 -6.20 2.93
C GLY A 37 10.09 -5.04 3.51
N TYR A 38 9.43 -4.01 4.01
CA TYR A 38 10.12 -2.91 4.67
C TYR A 38 10.65 -3.35 6.03
N SER A 39 11.76 -2.77 6.48
CA SER A 39 12.35 -3.16 7.75
C SER A 39 11.47 -2.76 8.92
N PRO A 40 11.51 -3.54 10.03
CA PRO A 40 10.69 -3.22 11.21
C PRO A 40 10.94 -1.82 11.76
N LYS A 41 12.17 -1.33 11.68
CA LYS A 41 12.49 0.01 12.18
C LYS A 41 11.83 1.10 11.36
N ARG A 42 11.60 0.85 10.09
CA ARG A 42 11.05 1.85 9.18
C ARG A 42 9.60 1.61 8.80
N ALA A 43 9.05 0.44 9.13
CA ALA A 43 7.72 0.08 8.67
C ALA A 43 6.66 1.10 9.05
N ARG A 44 6.72 1.61 10.27
CA ARG A 44 5.77 2.59 10.75
C ARG A 44 5.84 3.89 9.95
N GLN A 45 7.06 4.39 9.75
CA GLN A 45 7.29 5.61 9.00
C GLN A 45 6.96 5.42 7.53
N GLU A 46 7.42 4.33 6.93
CA GLU A 46 7.15 4.04 5.53
C GLU A 46 5.66 3.89 5.27
N GLY A 47 4.96 3.20 6.16
CA GLY A 47 3.52 3.03 6.02
C GLY A 47 2.79 4.37 5.99
N SER A 48 3.19 5.27 6.88
CA SER A 48 2.62 6.61 6.93
C SER A 48 2.94 7.41 5.66
N GLU A 49 4.18 7.35 5.20
CA GLU A 49 4.60 8.07 4.00
C GLU A 49 3.93 7.53 2.74
N LEU A 50 3.77 6.22 2.65
CA LEU A 50 3.14 5.59 1.49
C LEU A 50 1.65 5.92 1.39
N CYS A 51 1.02 6.28 2.49
CA CYS A 51 -0.37 6.71 2.49
C CYS A 51 -0.54 8.20 2.36
N ASN A 52 0.55 8.94 2.27
CA ASN A 52 0.52 10.40 2.13
C ASN A 52 0.55 10.79 0.65
N PRO A 53 -0.54 11.41 0.12
CA PRO A 53 -0.60 11.75 -1.30
C PRO A 53 0.46 12.75 -1.75
N ARG A 54 1.04 13.50 -0.82
CA ARG A 54 2.11 14.44 -1.15
C ARG A 54 3.42 13.73 -1.40
N LEU A 55 3.67 12.65 -0.66
CA LEU A 55 4.92 11.91 -0.74
C LEU A 55 4.84 10.74 -1.70
N SER A 56 3.67 10.12 -1.79
CA SER A 56 3.51 8.90 -2.57
C SER A 56 2.21 8.93 -3.37
N PRO A 57 2.09 9.86 -4.33
CA PRO A 57 0.85 10.00 -5.08
C PRO A 57 0.47 8.75 -5.87
N LEU A 58 1.44 8.04 -6.42
CA LEU A 58 1.17 6.83 -7.19
C LEU A 58 0.64 5.71 -6.30
N VAL A 59 1.19 5.58 -5.09
CA VAL A 59 0.73 4.56 -4.14
C VAL A 59 -0.69 4.87 -3.69
N VAL A 60 -0.95 6.11 -3.36
CA VAL A 60 -2.30 6.51 -2.91
C VAL A 60 -3.32 6.28 -4.01
N LYS A 61 -2.97 6.59 -5.25
CA LYS A 61 -3.85 6.34 -6.38
C LYS A 61 -4.13 4.85 -6.55
N TYR A 62 -3.10 4.04 -6.46
CA TYR A 62 -3.24 2.59 -6.58
C TYR A 62 -4.11 2.01 -5.46
N ILE A 63 -3.92 2.49 -4.25
CA ILE A 63 -4.76 2.08 -3.12
C ILE A 63 -6.23 2.38 -3.41
N GLY A 64 -6.51 3.56 -3.96
CA GLY A 64 -7.87 3.92 -4.33
C GLY A 64 -8.46 2.99 -5.37
N GLU A 65 -7.67 2.64 -6.38
CA GLU A 65 -8.10 1.71 -7.43
C GLU A 65 -8.40 0.32 -6.87
N LEU A 66 -7.56 -0.15 -5.95
CA LEU A 66 -7.77 -1.45 -5.32
C LEU A 66 -9.02 -1.47 -4.45
N LYS A 67 -9.30 -0.37 -3.76
CA LYS A 67 -10.52 -0.27 -2.94
C LYS A 67 -11.76 -0.34 -3.81
N GLU A 68 -11.76 0.32 -4.95
CA GLU A 68 -12.88 0.25 -5.89
C GLU A 68 -13.06 -1.18 -6.40
N GLU A 69 -11.97 -1.84 -6.76
CA GLU A 69 -12.02 -3.21 -7.24
C GLU A 69 -12.58 -4.15 -6.18
N ARG A 70 -12.17 -3.96 -4.94
CA ARG A 70 -12.66 -4.75 -3.81
C ARG A 70 -14.17 -4.59 -3.64
N LEU A 71 -14.66 -3.36 -3.75
CA LEU A 71 -16.09 -3.11 -3.63
C LEU A 71 -16.90 -3.77 -4.74
N ARG A 72 -16.36 -3.77 -5.97
CA ARG A 72 -17.04 -4.42 -7.08
C ARG A 72 -17.17 -5.92 -6.88
N LYS A 73 -16.14 -6.53 -6.32
CA LYS A 73 -16.16 -7.99 -6.12
C LYS A 73 -17.15 -8.43 -5.06
N HIS A 74 -17.62 -7.52 -4.25
CA HIS A 74 -18.58 -7.83 -3.18
C HIS A 74 -20.03 -7.61 -3.60
N GLU A 75 -20.24 -7.22 -4.82
CA GLU A 75 -21.60 -7.09 -5.34
C GLU A 75 -22.11 -8.46 -5.86
#